data_ab88754d1f5b0fad2a769717669f4c14
#
_entry.id   ab88754d1f5b0fad2a769717669f4c14
#
_cell.length_a   1.000
_cell.length_b   1.000
_cell.length_c   1.000
_cell.angle_alpha   90.00
_cell.angle_beta   90.00
_cell.angle_gamma   90.00
#
_symmetry.space_group_name_H-M   'P 1'
#
loop_
_entity.id
_entity.type
_entity.pdbx_description
1 polymer ?
#
loop_
_entity_poly.entity_id
_entity_poly.type
_entity_poly.pdbx_seq_one_letter_code
_entity_poly.pdbx_strand_id
1 'polypeptide(L)'
;YPMTDAKMIRGGALLARALKEKGVDHVFTLAGGFCNPALEGFMECQMPVINTPHEQIAGHLADGHARITRKPVVCLVGPEGFANAVPAMLEAGGERSPVIFVTGSSTLKRQGAGGFKEIDDVAIAAPLVKYSAQITDGERISEFVNRAWTAATTGYPGPVHISMPVDIMFSSFAPDAGLDERPFNRTDRPAPRAWPDPTALGVVLEKV
;
A
#
# COMPACT_ATOMS: atom_id res chain seq x y z
N TYR A 1 -21.12 -22.79 20.13
CA TYR A 1 -19.84 -22.10 20.31
C TYR A 1 -20.16 -20.67 20.75
N PRO A 2 -19.61 -20.16 21.87
CA PRO A 2 -19.80 -18.78 22.27
C PRO A 2 -19.08 -17.91 21.25
N MET A 3 -19.83 -17.07 20.54
CA MET A 3 -19.26 -15.96 19.78
C MET A 3 -18.63 -15.03 20.85
N THR A 4 -17.30 -15.05 20.93
CA THR A 4 -16.58 -14.00 21.64
C THR A 4 -16.97 -12.67 21.01
N ASP A 5 -17.33 -11.68 21.82
CA ASP A 5 -17.55 -10.28 21.42
C ASP A 5 -16.24 -9.70 20.86
N ALA A 6 -15.86 -10.16 19.66
CA ALA A 6 -14.67 -9.66 19.00
C ALA A 6 -14.97 -8.21 18.58
N LYS A 7 -14.27 -7.26 19.20
CA LYS A 7 -14.41 -5.83 18.92
C LYS A 7 -14.15 -5.58 17.43
N MET A 8 -15.23 -5.23 16.70
CA MET A 8 -15.13 -4.87 15.29
C MET A 8 -14.13 -3.71 15.09
N ILE A 9 -13.35 -3.76 14.03
CA ILE A 9 -12.37 -2.75 13.68
C ILE A 9 -12.62 -2.16 12.30
N ARG A 10 -12.28 -0.88 12.11
CA ARG A 10 -12.47 -0.19 10.84
C ARG A 10 -11.54 -0.75 9.77
N GLY A 11 -11.99 -0.72 8.50
CA GLY A 11 -11.19 -1.17 7.37
C GLY A 11 -9.83 -0.47 7.27
N GLY A 12 -9.78 0.84 7.57
CA GLY A 12 -8.49 1.56 7.65
C GLY A 12 -7.54 1.00 8.70
N ALA A 13 -8.05 0.56 9.86
CA ALA A 13 -7.23 -0.06 10.90
C ALA A 13 -6.79 -1.49 10.49
N LEU A 14 -7.62 -2.24 9.76
CA LEU A 14 -7.20 -3.52 9.15
C LEU A 14 -6.06 -3.33 8.16
N LEU A 15 -6.16 -2.32 7.29
CA LEU A 15 -5.10 -1.96 6.37
C LEU A 15 -3.79 -1.66 7.11
N ALA A 16 -3.86 -0.84 8.16
CA ALA A 16 -2.69 -0.46 8.96
C ALA A 16 -2.03 -1.68 9.62
N ARG A 17 -2.82 -2.59 10.20
CA ARG A 17 -2.33 -3.83 10.81
C ARG A 17 -1.66 -4.74 9.77
N ALA A 18 -2.31 -4.96 8.63
CA ALA A 18 -1.76 -5.79 7.56
C ALA A 18 -0.41 -5.24 7.03
N LEU A 19 -0.28 -3.92 6.88
CA LEU A 19 0.98 -3.27 6.48
C LEU A 19 2.06 -3.37 7.57
N LYS A 20 1.68 -3.20 8.85
CA LYS A 20 2.59 -3.36 10.00
C LYS A 20 3.14 -4.78 10.08
N GLU A 21 2.30 -5.79 9.91
CA GLU A 21 2.70 -7.21 9.90
C GLU A 21 3.70 -7.52 8.78
N LYS A 22 3.64 -6.80 7.66
CA LYS A 22 4.63 -6.89 6.59
C LYS A 22 5.96 -6.20 6.90
N GLY A 23 6.03 -5.42 7.98
CA GLY A 23 7.25 -4.72 8.38
C GLY A 23 7.36 -3.30 7.86
N VAL A 24 6.25 -2.70 7.41
CA VAL A 24 6.20 -1.25 7.18
C VAL A 24 6.44 -0.54 8.51
N ASP A 25 7.34 0.43 8.50
CA ASP A 25 7.77 1.15 9.70
C ASP A 25 7.45 2.64 9.71
N HIS A 26 7.11 3.23 8.57
CA HIS A 26 6.78 4.66 8.43
C HIS A 26 5.65 4.87 7.43
N VAL A 27 4.86 5.94 7.66
CA VAL A 27 3.82 6.42 6.75
C VAL A 27 4.05 7.90 6.47
N PHE A 28 4.10 8.27 5.20
CA PHE A 28 4.14 9.66 4.74
C PHE A 28 2.78 10.05 4.19
N THR A 29 2.28 11.21 4.55
CA THR A 29 0.91 11.62 4.22
C THR A 29 0.75 13.14 4.15
N LEU A 30 -0.25 13.61 3.45
CA LEU A 30 -0.99 14.81 3.82
C LEU A 30 -2.35 14.35 4.35
N ALA A 31 -2.58 14.55 5.64
CA ALA A 31 -3.78 14.06 6.32
C ALA A 31 -5.06 14.68 5.72
N GLY A 32 -6.04 13.84 5.43
CA GLY A 32 -7.33 14.24 4.88
C GLY A 32 -8.44 13.28 5.29
N GLY A 33 -9.69 13.77 5.27
CA GLY A 33 -10.86 13.06 5.79
C GLY A 33 -11.09 11.66 5.20
N PHE A 34 -10.69 11.44 3.94
CA PHE A 34 -10.80 10.12 3.29
C PHE A 34 -9.90 9.05 3.92
N CYS A 35 -8.84 9.45 4.65
CA CYS A 35 -7.80 8.57 5.17
C CYS A 35 -7.86 8.40 6.70
N ASN A 36 -8.74 9.10 7.40
CA ASN A 36 -8.74 9.15 8.87
C ASN A 36 -8.71 7.76 9.55
N PRO A 37 -9.54 6.75 9.18
CA PRO A 37 -9.47 5.46 9.85
C PRO A 37 -8.16 4.72 9.66
N ALA A 38 -7.47 4.93 8.52
CA ALA A 38 -6.14 4.37 8.32
C ALA A 38 -5.10 5.10 9.17
N LEU A 39 -5.17 6.44 9.25
CA LEU A 39 -4.29 7.23 10.11
C LEU A 39 -4.43 6.85 11.58
N GLU A 40 -5.68 6.71 12.07
CA GLU A 40 -5.96 6.19 13.41
C GLU A 40 -5.33 4.81 13.62
N GLY A 41 -5.52 3.89 12.65
CA GLY A 41 -4.96 2.54 12.71
C GLY A 41 -3.43 2.52 12.71
N PHE A 42 -2.76 3.37 11.93
CA PHE A 42 -1.30 3.49 11.99
C PHE A 42 -0.81 3.98 13.34
N MET A 43 -1.50 4.94 13.95
CA MET A 43 -1.17 5.44 15.29
C MET A 43 -1.40 4.36 16.35
N GLU A 44 -2.49 3.60 16.29
CA GLU A 44 -2.75 2.45 17.17
C GLU A 44 -1.66 1.38 17.07
N CYS A 45 -1.13 1.15 15.85
CA CYS A 45 0.00 0.26 15.59
C CYS A 45 1.36 0.87 16.00
N GLN A 46 1.38 2.05 16.61
CA GLN A 46 2.61 2.77 16.97
C GLN A 46 3.55 2.97 15.76
N MET A 47 2.98 3.23 14.61
CA MET A 47 3.72 3.49 13.38
C MET A 47 3.87 5.01 13.20
N PRO A 48 5.10 5.55 13.06
CA PRO A 48 5.31 6.97 12.80
C PRO A 48 4.55 7.43 11.56
N VAL A 49 3.70 8.44 11.74
CA VAL A 49 2.97 9.12 10.66
C VAL A 49 3.58 10.49 10.45
N ILE A 50 4.19 10.70 9.28
CA ILE A 50 4.86 11.94 8.93
C ILE A 50 3.92 12.73 8.02
N ASN A 51 3.31 13.77 8.60
CA ASN A 51 2.44 14.67 7.86
C ASN A 51 3.26 15.73 7.12
N THR A 52 2.92 15.97 5.87
CA THR A 52 3.64 16.90 4.97
C THR A 52 2.71 18.04 4.51
N PRO A 53 3.26 19.16 4.05
CA PRO A 53 2.43 20.28 3.56
C PRO A 53 1.86 20.05 2.14
N HIS A 54 2.28 18.97 1.44
CA HIS A 54 1.83 18.64 0.09
C HIS A 54 2.03 17.15 -0.21
N GLU A 55 1.11 16.53 -0.96
CA GLU A 55 1.14 15.09 -1.24
C GLU A 55 2.33 14.67 -2.11
N GLN A 56 2.77 15.52 -3.01
CA GLN A 56 4.00 15.28 -3.78
C GLN A 56 5.22 15.15 -2.86
N ILE A 57 5.29 16.00 -1.82
CA ILE A 57 6.36 15.91 -0.82
C ILE A 57 6.25 14.59 -0.05
N ALA A 58 5.04 14.17 0.34
CA ALA A 58 4.83 12.86 0.98
C ALA A 58 5.35 11.72 0.11
N GLY A 59 5.02 11.74 -1.18
CA GLY A 59 5.49 10.73 -2.15
C GLY A 59 7.00 10.70 -2.32
N HIS A 60 7.65 11.86 -2.48
CA HIS A 60 9.12 11.93 -2.61
C HIS A 60 9.86 11.58 -1.32
N LEU A 61 9.31 11.92 -0.15
CA LEU A 61 9.88 11.47 1.13
C LEU A 61 9.78 9.95 1.29
N ALA A 62 8.65 9.36 0.89
CA ALA A 62 8.49 7.91 0.88
C ALA A 62 9.50 7.25 -0.08
N ASP A 63 9.69 7.80 -1.27
CA ASP A 63 10.68 7.32 -2.24
C ASP A 63 12.11 7.40 -1.65
N GLY A 64 12.51 8.55 -1.12
CA GLY A 64 13.82 8.74 -0.49
C GLY A 64 14.05 7.77 0.69
N HIS A 65 13.04 7.57 1.53
CA HIS A 65 13.10 6.61 2.64
C HIS A 65 13.29 5.17 2.12
N ALA A 66 12.50 4.76 1.12
CA ALA A 66 12.61 3.44 0.53
C ALA A 66 13.97 3.19 -0.13
N ARG A 67 14.56 4.18 -0.80
CA ARG A 67 15.91 4.11 -1.39
C ARG A 67 16.99 3.84 -0.35
N ILE A 68 16.94 4.56 0.78
CA ILE A 68 17.97 4.47 1.83
C ILE A 68 17.81 3.17 2.62
N THR A 69 16.58 2.83 3.01
CA THR A 69 16.32 1.68 3.89
C THR A 69 16.23 0.35 3.15
N ARG A 70 15.98 0.38 1.84
CA ARG A 70 15.69 -0.79 1.01
C ARG A 70 14.46 -1.58 1.49
N LYS A 71 13.53 -0.91 2.18
CA LYS A 71 12.30 -1.50 2.72
C LYS A 71 11.07 -0.81 2.11
N PRO A 72 9.97 -1.55 1.95
CA PRO A 72 8.71 -0.94 1.58
C PRO A 72 8.22 0.06 2.62
N VAL A 73 7.67 1.16 2.15
CA VAL A 73 7.13 2.26 2.95
C VAL A 73 5.80 2.72 2.36
N VAL A 74 4.96 3.36 3.15
CA VAL A 74 3.64 3.81 2.73
C VAL A 74 3.62 5.32 2.44
N CYS A 75 3.01 5.69 1.32
CA CYS A 75 2.51 7.03 1.04
C CYS A 75 0.98 6.98 1.01
N LEU A 76 0.31 7.62 1.98
CA LEU A 76 -1.15 7.62 2.11
C LEU A 76 -1.71 9.01 1.76
N VAL A 77 -2.62 9.07 0.79
CA VAL A 77 -3.19 10.33 0.29
C VAL A 77 -4.69 10.22 0.01
N GLY A 78 -5.38 11.35 -0.05
CA GLY A 78 -6.76 11.42 -0.50
C GLY A 78 -6.88 11.37 -2.04
N PRO A 79 -8.11 11.47 -2.60
CA PRO A 79 -8.31 11.33 -4.06
C PRO A 79 -7.59 12.41 -4.88
N GLU A 80 -7.74 13.68 -4.52
CA GLU A 80 -7.01 14.78 -5.18
C GLU A 80 -5.50 14.72 -4.88
N GLY A 81 -5.15 14.29 -3.68
CA GLY A 81 -3.77 14.10 -3.26
C GLY A 81 -3.06 13.00 -4.05
N PHE A 82 -3.81 12.01 -4.53
CA PHE A 82 -3.30 11.02 -5.46
C PHE A 82 -2.75 11.68 -6.73
N ALA A 83 -3.52 12.59 -7.35
CA ALA A 83 -3.08 13.29 -8.54
C ALA A 83 -1.79 14.11 -8.29
N ASN A 84 -1.66 14.73 -7.11
CA ASN A 84 -0.45 15.43 -6.69
C ASN A 84 0.74 14.49 -6.44
N ALA A 85 0.51 13.22 -6.07
CA ALA A 85 1.56 12.24 -5.81
C ALA A 85 2.05 11.52 -7.09
N VAL A 86 1.39 11.67 -8.24
CA VAL A 86 1.76 11.03 -9.52
C VAL A 86 3.23 11.26 -9.92
N PRO A 87 3.80 12.48 -9.81
CA PRO A 87 5.22 12.69 -10.10
C PRO A 87 6.15 11.82 -9.24
N ALA A 88 5.81 11.62 -7.96
CA ALA A 88 6.59 10.77 -7.07
C ALA A 88 6.45 9.28 -7.40
N MET A 89 5.29 8.85 -7.94
CA MET A 89 5.12 7.47 -8.43
C MET A 89 6.03 7.20 -9.62
N LEU A 90 6.11 8.15 -10.56
CA LEU A 90 6.99 8.05 -11.72
C LEU A 90 8.46 7.95 -11.31
N GLU A 91 8.89 8.79 -10.38
CA GLU A 91 10.25 8.79 -9.83
C GLU A 91 10.56 7.46 -9.14
N ALA A 92 9.69 7.00 -8.23
CA ALA A 92 9.84 5.73 -7.54
C ALA A 92 9.92 4.54 -8.51
N GLY A 93 9.20 4.61 -9.65
CA GLY A 93 9.27 3.61 -10.72
C GLY A 93 10.64 3.57 -11.40
N GLY A 94 11.18 4.73 -11.77
CA GLY A 94 12.51 4.88 -12.38
C GLY A 94 13.63 4.37 -11.47
N GLU A 95 13.53 4.68 -10.18
CA GLU A 95 14.52 4.33 -9.16
C GLU A 95 14.30 2.97 -8.50
N ARG A 96 13.23 2.26 -8.90
CA ARG A 96 12.88 0.93 -8.36
C ARG A 96 12.65 0.93 -6.84
N SER A 97 12.04 1.99 -6.35
CA SER A 97 11.76 2.16 -4.92
C SER A 97 10.45 1.45 -4.53
N PRO A 98 10.44 0.57 -3.53
CA PRO A 98 9.26 -0.17 -3.13
C PRO A 98 8.29 0.70 -2.29
N VAL A 99 7.71 1.74 -2.89
CA VAL A 99 6.71 2.57 -2.24
C VAL A 99 5.32 1.98 -2.45
N ILE A 100 4.56 1.82 -1.37
CA ILE A 100 3.16 1.42 -1.39
C ILE A 100 2.32 2.70 -1.32
N PHE A 101 1.85 3.19 -2.47
CA PHE A 101 0.92 4.29 -2.53
C PHE A 101 -0.48 3.78 -2.19
N VAL A 102 -1.12 4.41 -1.22
CA VAL A 102 -2.50 4.12 -0.82
C VAL A 102 -3.34 5.37 -1.02
N THR A 103 -4.41 5.24 -1.80
CA THR A 103 -5.37 6.32 -2.02
C THR A 103 -6.66 6.03 -1.28
N GLY A 104 -7.07 6.92 -0.37
CA GLY A 104 -8.43 6.93 0.13
C GLY A 104 -9.35 7.46 -0.98
N SER A 105 -10.06 6.58 -1.69
CA SER A 105 -10.84 6.95 -2.87
C SER A 105 -12.34 7.16 -2.58
N SER A 106 -13.08 7.64 -3.58
CA SER A 106 -14.53 7.81 -3.50
C SER A 106 -15.26 6.49 -3.22
N THR A 107 -16.52 6.59 -2.77
CA THR A 107 -17.32 5.42 -2.38
C THR A 107 -17.52 4.43 -3.52
N LEU A 108 -17.23 3.16 -3.28
CA LEU A 108 -17.41 2.07 -4.23
C LEU A 108 -18.89 1.92 -4.64
N LYS A 109 -19.81 2.09 -3.70
CA LYS A 109 -21.26 1.94 -3.95
C LYS A 109 -21.84 2.89 -4.99
N ARG A 110 -21.16 4.01 -5.26
CA ARG A 110 -21.59 5.03 -6.24
C ARG A 110 -20.56 5.30 -7.31
N GLN A 111 -19.63 4.39 -7.52
CA GLN A 111 -18.61 4.50 -8.54
C GLN A 111 -19.23 4.69 -9.94
N GLY A 112 -18.74 5.66 -10.70
CA GLY A 112 -19.28 6.04 -12.00
C GLY A 112 -20.48 7.00 -11.93
N ALA A 113 -20.91 7.41 -10.75
CA ALA A 113 -22.04 8.35 -10.58
C ALA A 113 -21.59 9.82 -10.44
N GLY A 114 -20.32 10.13 -10.64
CA GLY A 114 -19.77 11.48 -10.46
C GLY A 114 -19.74 11.91 -8.99
N GLY A 115 -19.33 11.01 -8.11
CA GLY A 115 -19.21 11.26 -6.68
C GLY A 115 -18.17 12.35 -6.35
N PHE A 116 -18.22 12.88 -5.12
CA PHE A 116 -17.28 13.89 -4.67
C PHE A 116 -15.84 13.36 -4.75
N LYS A 117 -14.99 14.07 -5.51
CA LYS A 117 -13.58 13.73 -5.75
C LYS A 117 -13.38 12.35 -6.41
N GLU A 118 -14.35 11.89 -7.18
CA GLU A 118 -14.22 10.63 -7.91
C GLU A 118 -13.19 10.78 -9.04
N ILE A 119 -12.24 9.86 -9.06
CA ILE A 119 -11.17 9.76 -10.06
C ILE A 119 -10.85 8.27 -10.27
N ASP A 120 -10.49 7.89 -11.48
CA ASP A 120 -9.97 6.54 -11.77
C ASP A 120 -8.47 6.48 -11.45
N ASP A 121 -8.17 6.42 -10.15
CA ASP A 121 -6.81 6.38 -9.62
C ASP A 121 -6.08 5.08 -10.02
N VAL A 122 -6.81 3.98 -10.17
CA VAL A 122 -6.23 2.70 -10.62
C VAL A 122 -5.73 2.79 -12.06
N ALA A 123 -6.52 3.34 -12.97
CA ALA A 123 -6.12 3.49 -14.37
C ALA A 123 -4.96 4.48 -14.53
N ILE A 124 -4.95 5.58 -13.76
CA ILE A 124 -3.87 6.57 -13.77
C ILE A 124 -2.57 5.98 -13.22
N ALA A 125 -2.63 5.21 -12.13
CA ALA A 125 -1.45 4.58 -11.54
C ALA A 125 -0.89 3.43 -12.39
N ALA A 126 -1.73 2.68 -13.09
CA ALA A 126 -1.36 1.43 -13.76
C ALA A 126 -0.07 1.50 -14.62
N PRO A 127 0.16 2.53 -15.45
CA PRO A 127 1.38 2.63 -16.26
C PRO A 127 2.64 3.02 -15.46
N LEU A 128 2.49 3.45 -14.20
CA LEU A 128 3.58 4.02 -13.39
C LEU A 128 4.08 3.06 -12.33
N VAL A 129 3.31 2.02 -12.00
CA VAL A 129 3.58 1.12 -10.87
C VAL A 129 3.56 -0.34 -11.28
N LYS A 130 4.15 -1.21 -10.47
CA LYS A 130 4.19 -2.65 -10.74
C LYS A 130 2.85 -3.36 -10.50
N TYR A 131 1.99 -2.78 -9.70
CA TYR A 131 0.67 -3.29 -9.36
C TYR A 131 -0.23 -2.12 -8.97
N SER A 132 -1.43 -2.09 -9.53
CA SER A 132 -2.46 -1.12 -9.15
C SER A 132 -3.79 -1.84 -9.04
N ALA A 133 -4.50 -1.70 -7.93
CA ALA A 133 -5.79 -2.32 -7.74
C ALA A 133 -6.66 -1.56 -6.72
N GLN A 134 -7.97 -1.63 -6.92
CA GLN A 134 -8.96 -1.15 -5.96
C GLN A 134 -9.40 -2.29 -5.04
N ILE A 135 -9.47 -2.02 -3.74
CA ILE A 135 -10.09 -2.93 -2.77
C ILE A 135 -11.61 -2.88 -2.99
N THR A 136 -12.19 -4.01 -3.34
CA THR A 136 -13.63 -4.13 -3.63
C THR A 136 -14.42 -4.77 -2.50
N ASP A 137 -13.73 -5.31 -1.50
CA ASP A 137 -14.30 -6.02 -0.36
C ASP A 137 -13.38 -5.85 0.86
N GLY A 138 -13.93 -5.38 1.98
CA GLY A 138 -13.16 -5.14 3.19
C GLY A 138 -12.61 -6.42 3.83
N GLU A 139 -13.26 -7.56 3.62
CA GLU A 139 -12.75 -8.87 4.08
C GLU A 139 -11.51 -9.33 3.30
N ARG A 140 -11.19 -8.64 2.20
CA ARG A 140 -10.03 -8.94 1.35
C ARG A 140 -8.87 -7.95 1.49
N ILE A 141 -8.94 -7.01 2.44
CA ILE A 141 -7.88 -6.01 2.65
C ILE A 141 -6.50 -6.66 2.76
N SER A 142 -6.36 -7.70 3.60
CA SER A 142 -5.08 -8.40 3.79
C SER A 142 -4.59 -9.07 2.50
N GLU A 143 -5.49 -9.58 1.66
CA GLU A 143 -5.15 -10.16 0.35
C GLU A 143 -4.56 -9.09 -0.58
N PHE A 144 -5.19 -7.91 -0.67
CA PHE A 144 -4.69 -6.81 -1.51
C PHE A 144 -3.33 -6.30 -1.01
N VAL A 145 -3.15 -6.17 0.30
CA VAL A 145 -1.86 -5.81 0.90
C VAL A 145 -0.80 -6.85 0.57
N ASN A 146 -1.10 -8.14 0.67
CA ASN A 146 -0.18 -9.23 0.31
C ASN A 146 0.25 -9.18 -1.16
N ARG A 147 -0.69 -8.95 -2.07
CA ARG A 147 -0.42 -8.81 -3.52
C ARG A 147 0.47 -7.60 -3.80
N ALA A 148 0.13 -6.45 -3.22
CA ALA A 148 0.91 -5.22 -3.36
C ALA A 148 2.33 -5.40 -2.80
N TRP A 149 2.46 -5.95 -1.59
CA TRP A 149 3.76 -6.25 -0.98
C TRP A 149 4.61 -7.15 -1.87
N THR A 150 4.03 -8.28 -2.33
CA THR A 150 4.73 -9.22 -3.20
C THR A 150 5.19 -8.53 -4.48
N ALA A 151 4.32 -7.74 -5.13
CA ALA A 151 4.68 -7.02 -6.33
C ALA A 151 5.77 -5.97 -6.08
N ALA A 152 5.72 -5.24 -4.94
CA ALA A 152 6.72 -4.24 -4.59
C ALA A 152 8.11 -4.83 -4.35
N THR A 153 8.18 -6.07 -3.85
CA THR A 153 9.43 -6.67 -3.34
C THR A 153 10.00 -7.81 -4.20
N THR A 154 9.21 -8.37 -5.13
CA THR A 154 9.64 -9.52 -5.95
C THR A 154 10.27 -9.08 -7.27
N GLY A 155 11.32 -9.76 -7.68
CA GLY A 155 12.13 -9.39 -8.84
C GLY A 155 12.90 -8.11 -8.57
N TYR A 156 12.83 -7.11 -9.48
CA TYR A 156 13.28 -5.76 -9.11
C TYR A 156 12.21 -5.08 -8.25
N PRO A 157 12.60 -4.41 -7.16
CA PRO A 157 11.67 -3.64 -6.36
C PRO A 157 11.00 -2.51 -7.16
N GLY A 158 9.90 -1.98 -6.67
CA GLY A 158 9.27 -0.84 -7.33
C GLY A 158 7.92 -0.45 -6.69
N PRO A 159 7.38 0.70 -7.09
CA PRO A 159 6.16 1.21 -6.51
C PRO A 159 4.94 0.36 -6.88
N VAL A 160 3.95 0.39 -6.00
CA VAL A 160 2.63 -0.23 -6.16
C VAL A 160 1.55 0.72 -5.68
N HIS A 161 0.32 0.50 -6.11
CA HIS A 161 -0.82 1.33 -5.74
C HIS A 161 -2.00 0.48 -5.25
N ILE A 162 -2.63 0.94 -4.17
CA ILE A 162 -3.87 0.41 -3.61
C ILE A 162 -4.89 1.54 -3.52
N SER A 163 -5.98 1.45 -4.26
CA SER A 163 -7.15 2.31 -4.07
C SER A 163 -8.07 1.71 -3.01
N MET A 164 -8.37 2.48 -1.97
CA MET A 164 -9.22 2.03 -0.87
C MET A 164 -10.45 2.93 -0.76
N PRO A 165 -11.61 2.48 -1.23
CA PRO A 165 -12.85 3.26 -1.18
C PRO A 165 -13.25 3.66 0.23
N VAL A 166 -13.76 4.89 0.38
CA VAL A 166 -14.10 5.46 1.68
C VAL A 166 -15.14 4.64 2.44
N ASP A 167 -16.09 4.03 1.76
CA ASP A 167 -17.07 3.16 2.39
C ASP A 167 -16.46 1.87 2.96
N ILE A 168 -15.42 1.32 2.35
CA ILE A 168 -14.62 0.23 2.91
C ILE A 168 -13.71 0.75 4.04
N MET A 169 -13.05 1.89 3.83
CA MET A 169 -12.16 2.52 4.81
C MET A 169 -12.84 2.73 6.16
N PHE A 170 -14.10 3.20 6.15
CA PHE A 170 -14.88 3.54 7.35
C PHE A 170 -15.75 2.40 7.87
N SER A 171 -16.06 1.38 7.08
CA SER A 171 -16.82 0.21 7.54
C SER A 171 -16.04 -0.60 8.57
N SER A 172 -16.79 -1.34 9.41
CA SER A 172 -16.19 -2.18 10.45
C SER A 172 -16.29 -3.66 10.05
N PHE A 173 -15.21 -4.39 10.33
CA PHE A 173 -15.02 -5.79 10.00
C PHE A 173 -14.58 -6.58 11.25
N ALA A 174 -14.65 -7.89 11.20
CA ALA A 174 -14.07 -8.74 12.22
C ALA A 174 -12.54 -8.52 12.28
N PRO A 175 -11.90 -8.61 13.46
CA PRO A 175 -10.45 -8.34 13.61
C PRO A 175 -9.55 -9.29 12.81
N ASP A 176 -10.08 -10.47 12.50
CA ASP A 176 -9.44 -11.53 11.71
C ASP A 176 -9.93 -11.56 10.25
N ALA A 177 -10.70 -10.54 9.81
CA ALA A 177 -11.18 -10.46 8.45
C ALA A 177 -10.00 -10.54 7.45
N GLY A 178 -10.07 -11.51 6.54
CA GLY A 178 -9.04 -11.73 5.54
C GLY A 178 -7.75 -12.40 6.02
N LEU A 179 -7.66 -12.78 7.29
CA LEU A 179 -6.55 -13.57 7.84
C LEU A 179 -6.72 -15.08 7.65
N ASP A 180 -7.73 -15.50 6.87
CA ASP A 180 -7.94 -16.92 6.62
C ASP A 180 -6.72 -17.57 5.92
N GLU A 181 -6.62 -18.90 6.07
CA GLU A 181 -5.48 -19.69 5.59
C GLU A 181 -5.41 -19.84 4.06
N ARG A 182 -6.07 -18.96 3.29
CA ARG A 182 -5.96 -19.02 1.82
C ARG A 182 -4.50 -18.87 1.40
N PRO A 183 -4.05 -19.66 0.41
CA PRO A 183 -2.63 -19.69 -0.01
C PRO A 183 -2.05 -18.32 -0.38
N PHE A 184 -2.91 -17.37 -0.75
CA PHE A 184 -2.52 -16.01 -1.13
C PHE A 184 -2.33 -15.05 0.07
N ASN A 185 -2.85 -15.41 1.25
CA ASN A 185 -2.77 -14.59 2.46
C ASN A 185 -1.59 -14.98 3.38
N ARG A 186 -0.80 -15.99 2.99
CA ARG A 186 0.35 -16.41 3.82
C ARG A 186 1.41 -15.33 3.84
N THR A 187 1.59 -14.76 5.03
CA THR A 187 2.57 -13.71 5.31
C THR A 187 4.00 -14.25 5.45
N ASP A 188 4.13 -15.55 5.59
CA ASP A 188 5.37 -16.29 5.92
C ASP A 188 6.19 -16.73 4.71
N ARG A 189 5.68 -16.51 3.48
CA ARG A 189 6.45 -16.83 2.28
C ARG A 189 7.41 -15.70 1.95
N PRO A 190 8.73 -15.94 1.99
CA PRO A 190 9.67 -14.96 1.50
C PRO A 190 9.43 -14.70 0.01
N ALA A 191 9.64 -13.45 -0.43
CA ALA A 191 9.58 -13.13 -1.86
C ALA A 191 10.55 -14.03 -2.62
N PRO A 192 10.13 -14.61 -3.77
CA PRO A 192 11.03 -15.40 -4.60
C PRO A 192 12.26 -14.58 -4.97
N ARG A 193 13.45 -15.11 -4.74
CA ARG A 193 14.71 -14.48 -5.14
C ARG A 193 15.14 -15.07 -6.48
N ALA A 194 15.37 -14.22 -7.47
CA ALA A 194 16.05 -14.62 -8.67
C ALA A 194 17.54 -14.85 -8.32
N TRP A 195 18.07 -16.00 -8.70
CA TRP A 195 19.49 -16.26 -8.60
C TRP A 195 20.15 -15.87 -9.92
N PRO A 196 21.28 -15.15 -9.92
CA PRO A 196 21.97 -14.81 -11.14
C PRO A 196 22.45 -16.07 -11.85
N ASP A 197 22.45 -16.06 -13.19
CA ASP A 197 23.07 -17.10 -13.97
C ASP A 197 24.55 -17.25 -13.57
N PRO A 198 25.04 -18.46 -13.18
CA PRO A 198 26.39 -18.63 -12.68
C PRO A 198 27.46 -18.23 -13.70
N THR A 199 27.21 -18.44 -15.01
CA THR A 199 28.14 -18.09 -16.08
C THR A 199 28.23 -16.56 -16.23
N ALA A 200 27.08 -15.88 -16.24
CA ALA A 200 27.03 -14.42 -16.30
C ALA A 200 27.69 -13.78 -15.07
N LEU A 201 27.47 -14.37 -13.88
CA LEU A 201 28.10 -13.93 -12.64
C LEU A 201 29.63 -14.07 -12.71
N GLY A 202 30.14 -15.19 -13.24
CA GLY A 202 31.57 -15.42 -13.45
C GLY A 202 32.21 -14.32 -14.31
N VAL A 203 31.60 -14.00 -15.45
CA VAL A 203 32.07 -12.94 -16.36
C VAL A 203 32.14 -11.55 -15.69
N VAL A 204 31.19 -11.26 -14.79
CA VAL A 204 31.19 -9.99 -14.05
C VAL A 204 32.30 -9.98 -13.01
N LEU A 205 32.47 -11.07 -12.26
CA LEU A 205 33.49 -11.17 -11.20
C LEU A 205 34.93 -11.13 -11.73
N GLU A 206 35.16 -11.58 -12.98
CA GLU A 206 36.47 -11.48 -13.63
C GLU A 206 36.86 -10.03 -14.02
N LYS A 207 35.87 -9.10 -14.03
CA LYS A 207 36.08 -7.69 -14.44
C LYS A 207 36.18 -6.72 -13.27
N VAL A 208 36.01 -7.21 -12.05
CA VAL A 208 36.08 -6.44 -10.80
C VAL A 208 37.35 -6.80 -10.03
#